data_2c3d6f5ba649468c96648427b828f0c4
#
_entry.id   2c3d6f5ba649468c96648427b828f0c4
#
_cell.length_a   1.000
_cell.length_b   1.000
_cell.length_c   1.000
_cell.angle_alpha   90.00
_cell.angle_beta   90.00
_cell.angle_gamma   90.00
#
_symmetry.space_group_name_H-M   'P 1'
#
loop_
_entity.id
_entity.type
_entity.pdbx_description
1 polymer ?
#
loop_
_entity_poly.entity_id
_entity_poly.type
_entity_poly.pdbx_seq_one_letter_code
_entity_poly.pdbx_strand_id
1 'polypeptide(L)'
;DEVVKAYTEQIRGLVDGGVDVLLIETIFDTLNAKAAIFAIKQYFRETGKPELPIMISGTITDASGRTLSGQTLEAFYVSVMHAKPLSVGLNCALGAKEMRSHIEELSQIASCYVSAYPNAGLPNAMGEYDEEPHQTGHFLEEWAKEGFVNIVGGCCGNTPDHIRHIAQHVRTITPRTLPVVETAY
;
A
#
# COMPACT_ATOMS: atom_id res chain seq x y z
N ASP A 1 -21.05 -15.33 -0.46
CA ASP A 1 -19.82 -15.91 -0.28
C ASP A 1 -19.08 -15.68 1.03
N GLU A 2 -18.36 -16.70 1.51
CA GLU A 2 -17.75 -16.71 2.85
C GLU A 2 -16.71 -15.61 3.04
N VAL A 3 -15.89 -15.32 2.01
CA VAL A 3 -14.86 -14.30 2.07
C VAL A 3 -15.46 -12.89 2.26
N VAL A 4 -16.52 -12.57 1.53
CA VAL A 4 -17.23 -11.28 1.70
C VAL A 4 -17.82 -11.16 3.09
N LYS A 5 -18.34 -12.25 3.65
CA LYS A 5 -18.88 -12.30 5.01
C LYS A 5 -17.81 -12.00 6.07
N ALA A 6 -16.64 -12.62 5.92
CA ALA A 6 -15.51 -12.40 6.84
C ALA A 6 -15.03 -10.94 6.78
N TYR A 7 -14.89 -10.38 5.57
CA TYR A 7 -14.53 -8.96 5.41
C TYR A 7 -15.59 -8.03 5.98
N THR A 8 -16.88 -8.33 5.79
CA THR A 8 -17.97 -7.50 6.34
C THR A 8 -17.93 -7.46 7.87
N GLU A 9 -17.64 -8.58 8.52
CA GLU A 9 -17.50 -8.65 9.97
C GLU A 9 -16.30 -7.79 10.45
N GLN A 10 -15.16 -7.92 9.79
CA GLN A 10 -13.97 -7.11 10.08
C GLN A 10 -14.23 -5.60 9.87
N ILE A 11 -14.85 -5.23 8.76
CA ILE A 11 -15.21 -3.84 8.44
C ILE A 11 -16.11 -3.26 9.53
N ARG A 12 -17.11 -4.00 9.96
CA ARG A 12 -18.00 -3.58 11.06
C ARG A 12 -17.21 -3.28 12.32
N GLY A 13 -16.33 -4.20 12.75
CA GLY A 13 -15.51 -4.01 13.92
C GLY A 13 -14.61 -2.78 13.84
N LEU A 14 -13.97 -2.56 12.68
CA LEU A 14 -13.12 -1.39 12.44
C LEU A 14 -13.92 -0.08 12.48
N VAL A 15 -15.03 -0.02 11.76
CA VAL A 15 -15.88 1.19 11.69
C VAL A 15 -16.51 1.51 13.06
N ASP A 16 -16.97 0.51 13.78
CA ASP A 16 -17.53 0.69 15.12
C ASP A 16 -16.43 1.10 16.12
N GLY A 17 -15.16 0.71 15.87
CA GLY A 17 -13.98 1.16 16.60
C GLY A 17 -13.53 2.59 16.27
N GLY A 18 -14.14 3.23 15.27
CA GLY A 18 -13.91 4.65 14.95
C GLY A 18 -12.69 4.91 14.06
N VAL A 19 -12.36 4.00 13.13
CA VAL A 19 -11.28 4.24 12.17
C VAL A 19 -11.67 5.33 11.15
N ASP A 20 -10.68 6.03 10.63
CA ASP A 20 -10.86 7.09 9.63
C ASP A 20 -10.61 6.61 8.19
N VAL A 21 -9.90 5.49 8.02
CA VAL A 21 -9.50 4.94 6.71
C VAL A 21 -9.54 3.42 6.78
N LEU A 22 -9.90 2.77 5.69
CA LEU A 22 -9.81 1.32 5.54
C LEU A 22 -8.67 0.97 4.59
N LEU A 23 -7.69 0.19 5.05
CA LEU A 23 -6.56 -0.28 4.27
C LEU A 23 -6.73 -1.76 3.92
N ILE A 24 -6.78 -2.05 2.62
CA ILE A 24 -6.69 -3.40 2.08
C ILE A 24 -5.23 -3.63 1.71
N GLU A 25 -4.51 -4.43 2.50
CA GLU A 25 -3.06 -4.59 2.34
C GLU A 25 -2.64 -6.04 2.09
N THR A 26 -1.38 -6.20 1.69
CA THR A 26 -0.72 -7.50 1.43
C THR A 26 -1.51 -8.33 0.42
N ILE A 27 -1.91 -7.68 -0.67
CA ILE A 27 -2.74 -8.31 -1.70
C ILE A 27 -1.87 -9.19 -2.59
N PHE A 28 -2.07 -10.50 -2.50
CA PHE A 28 -1.46 -11.50 -3.38
C PHE A 28 -2.33 -11.83 -4.60
N ASP A 29 -3.63 -11.63 -4.47
CA ASP A 29 -4.65 -11.97 -5.46
C ASP A 29 -5.71 -10.85 -5.53
N THR A 30 -5.89 -10.31 -6.71
CA THR A 30 -6.86 -9.22 -6.94
C THR A 30 -8.31 -9.65 -6.83
N LEU A 31 -8.63 -10.94 -7.00
CA LEU A 31 -9.98 -11.44 -6.76
C LEU A 31 -10.35 -11.31 -5.27
N ASN A 32 -9.43 -11.66 -4.38
CA ASN A 32 -9.61 -11.49 -2.94
C ASN A 32 -9.72 -9.99 -2.57
N ALA A 33 -8.88 -9.14 -3.15
CA ALA A 33 -8.98 -7.68 -2.98
C ALA A 33 -10.34 -7.14 -3.43
N LYS A 34 -10.86 -7.60 -4.56
CA LYS A 34 -12.20 -7.23 -5.06
C LYS A 34 -13.31 -7.66 -4.11
N ALA A 35 -13.18 -8.81 -3.46
CA ALA A 35 -14.12 -9.25 -2.44
C ALA A 35 -14.12 -8.29 -1.22
N ALA A 36 -12.96 -7.81 -0.79
CA ALA A 36 -12.85 -6.82 0.27
C ALA A 36 -13.46 -5.46 -0.15
N ILE A 37 -13.14 -4.99 -1.35
CA ILE A 37 -13.72 -3.76 -1.91
C ILE A 37 -15.25 -3.86 -1.98
N PHE A 38 -15.76 -4.99 -2.46
CA PHE A 38 -17.19 -5.24 -2.54
C PHE A 38 -17.84 -5.21 -1.14
N ALA A 39 -17.24 -5.87 -0.17
CA ALA A 39 -17.73 -5.89 1.21
C ALA A 39 -17.78 -4.48 1.82
N ILE A 40 -16.75 -3.64 1.58
CA ILE A 40 -16.71 -2.24 2.05
C ILE A 40 -17.88 -1.45 1.43
N LYS A 41 -18.01 -1.49 0.11
CA LYS A 41 -19.07 -0.75 -0.60
C LYS A 41 -20.46 -1.22 -0.20
N GLN A 42 -20.64 -2.52 -0.03
CA GLN A 42 -21.91 -3.09 0.42
C GLN A 42 -22.25 -2.66 1.85
N TYR A 43 -21.28 -2.72 2.77
CA TYR A 43 -21.47 -2.33 4.16
C TYR A 43 -21.97 -0.88 4.30
N PHE A 44 -21.31 0.08 3.65
CA PHE A 44 -21.71 1.48 3.72
C PHE A 44 -23.06 1.74 3.06
N ARG A 45 -23.35 1.08 1.93
CA ARG A 45 -24.68 1.16 1.27
C ARG A 45 -25.80 0.62 2.17
N GLU A 46 -25.58 -0.50 2.84
CA GLU A 46 -26.61 -1.13 3.70
C GLU A 46 -26.80 -0.40 5.02
N THR A 47 -25.76 0.18 5.58
CA THR A 47 -25.83 0.89 6.86
C THR A 47 -26.19 2.36 6.73
N GLY A 48 -26.05 2.95 5.55
CA GLY A 48 -26.23 4.38 5.33
C GLY A 48 -25.17 5.27 6.02
N LYS A 49 -24.12 4.67 6.59
CA LYS A 49 -23.00 5.42 7.17
C LYS A 49 -22.19 6.10 6.06
N PRO A 50 -21.54 7.26 6.34
CA PRO A 50 -20.61 7.88 5.37
C PRO A 50 -19.48 6.92 4.97
N GLU A 51 -19.20 6.81 3.67
CA GLU A 51 -18.08 5.99 3.19
C GLU A 51 -16.74 6.54 3.68
N LEU A 52 -15.91 5.65 4.21
CA LEU A 52 -14.53 5.98 4.56
C LEU A 52 -13.61 5.85 3.34
N PRO A 53 -12.53 6.63 3.26
CA PRO A 53 -11.50 6.45 2.25
C PRO A 53 -10.92 5.03 2.28
N ILE A 54 -10.60 4.49 1.11
CA ILE A 54 -9.97 3.19 0.96
C ILE A 54 -8.52 3.40 0.52
N MET A 55 -7.58 2.77 1.20
CA MET A 55 -6.21 2.59 0.74
C MET A 55 -6.02 1.16 0.28
N ILE A 56 -5.22 0.95 -0.77
CA ILE A 56 -4.98 -0.38 -1.34
C ILE A 56 -3.48 -0.60 -1.47
N SER A 57 -2.99 -1.74 -0.99
CA SER A 57 -1.57 -2.09 -1.05
C SER A 57 -1.37 -3.54 -1.50
N GLY A 58 -0.68 -3.70 -2.62
CA GLY A 58 -0.32 -5.00 -3.18
C GLY A 58 1.03 -5.51 -2.70
N THR A 59 1.29 -6.77 -2.95
CA THR A 59 2.56 -7.41 -2.61
C THR A 59 3.17 -8.07 -3.83
N ILE A 60 4.35 -7.59 -4.21
CA ILE A 60 5.19 -8.20 -5.24
C ILE A 60 6.04 -9.27 -4.58
N THR A 61 5.89 -10.51 -5.01
CA THR A 61 6.47 -11.66 -4.31
C THR A 61 7.79 -12.16 -4.90
N ASP A 62 8.18 -11.67 -6.07
CA ASP A 62 9.40 -12.11 -6.74
C ASP A 62 10.11 -11.00 -7.52
N ALA A 63 11.33 -11.29 -7.92
CA ALA A 63 12.17 -10.37 -8.70
C ALA A 63 11.63 -10.09 -10.13
N SER A 64 10.62 -10.84 -10.61
CA SER A 64 9.98 -10.59 -11.90
C SER A 64 8.93 -9.46 -11.83
N GLY A 65 8.66 -8.90 -10.65
CA GLY A 65 7.71 -7.82 -10.45
C GLY A 65 6.26 -8.26 -10.52
N ARG A 66 5.97 -9.51 -10.15
CA ARG A 66 4.61 -10.06 -10.18
C ARG A 66 4.08 -10.33 -8.79
N THR A 67 2.76 -10.24 -8.65
CA THR A 67 2.03 -10.76 -7.48
C THR A 67 2.08 -12.29 -7.48
N LEU A 68 1.74 -12.92 -6.36
CA LEU A 68 1.71 -14.38 -6.25
C LEU A 68 0.78 -15.03 -7.29
N SER A 69 -0.32 -14.37 -7.66
CA SER A 69 -1.22 -14.82 -8.72
C SER A 69 -0.72 -14.53 -10.15
N GLY A 70 0.49 -13.99 -10.29
CA GLY A 70 1.17 -13.79 -11.58
C GLY A 70 0.85 -12.47 -12.30
N GLN A 71 0.14 -11.55 -11.67
CA GLN A 71 -0.17 -10.25 -12.25
C GLN A 71 1.03 -9.30 -12.20
N THR A 72 1.23 -8.53 -13.28
CA THR A 72 2.16 -7.39 -13.29
C THR A 72 1.64 -6.27 -12.39
N LEU A 73 2.50 -5.32 -12.04
CA LEU A 73 2.13 -4.15 -11.25
C LEU A 73 1.01 -3.33 -11.91
N GLU A 74 1.11 -3.09 -13.21
CA GLU A 74 0.07 -2.39 -13.96
C GLU A 74 -1.25 -3.17 -13.96
N ALA A 75 -1.24 -4.49 -14.17
CA ALA A 75 -2.44 -5.32 -14.11
C ALA A 75 -3.09 -5.30 -12.73
N PHE A 76 -2.29 -5.33 -11.66
CA PHE A 76 -2.78 -5.14 -10.29
C PHE A 76 -3.44 -3.76 -10.14
N TYR A 77 -2.74 -2.69 -10.51
CA TYR A 77 -3.24 -1.33 -10.41
C TYR A 77 -4.58 -1.15 -11.12
N VAL A 78 -4.67 -1.52 -12.40
CA VAL A 78 -5.91 -1.41 -13.19
C VAL A 78 -7.04 -2.23 -12.56
N SER A 79 -6.74 -3.40 -12.02
CA SER A 79 -7.74 -4.29 -11.41
C SER A 79 -8.45 -3.69 -10.20
N VAL A 80 -7.81 -2.78 -9.46
CA VAL A 80 -8.34 -2.23 -8.19
C VAL A 80 -8.81 -0.78 -8.31
N MET A 81 -8.52 -0.08 -9.40
CA MET A 81 -8.83 1.35 -9.56
C MET A 81 -10.32 1.68 -9.60
N HIS A 82 -11.20 0.70 -9.90
CA HIS A 82 -12.65 0.88 -9.79
C HIS A 82 -13.12 1.21 -8.36
N ALA A 83 -12.30 0.92 -7.34
CA ALA A 83 -12.57 1.31 -5.96
C ALA A 83 -12.43 2.82 -5.72
N LYS A 84 -11.80 3.57 -6.63
CA LYS A 84 -11.42 4.98 -6.49
C LYS A 84 -10.65 5.21 -5.17
N PRO A 85 -9.52 4.50 -4.97
CA PRO A 85 -8.81 4.54 -3.70
C PRO A 85 -8.18 5.92 -3.44
N LEU A 86 -8.02 6.25 -2.16
CA LEU A 86 -7.23 7.39 -1.70
C LEU A 86 -5.76 7.21 -2.09
N SER A 87 -5.24 6.00 -1.90
CA SER A 87 -3.89 5.62 -2.32
C SER A 87 -3.83 4.19 -2.84
N VAL A 88 -2.87 3.97 -3.72
CA VAL A 88 -2.41 2.64 -4.12
C VAL A 88 -0.94 2.51 -3.74
N GLY A 89 -0.50 1.32 -3.38
CA GLY A 89 0.87 1.14 -2.95
C GLY A 89 1.32 -0.30 -2.94
N LEU A 90 2.51 -0.50 -2.39
CA LEU A 90 3.12 -1.81 -2.18
C LEU A 90 3.57 -1.96 -0.73
N ASN A 91 3.45 -3.16 -0.20
CA ASN A 91 3.99 -3.51 1.10
C ASN A 91 4.50 -4.94 1.12
N CYS A 92 5.41 -5.22 2.07
CA CYS A 92 5.89 -6.56 2.39
C CYS A 92 6.67 -7.25 1.26
N ALA A 93 7.10 -8.48 1.51
CA ALA A 93 7.91 -9.38 0.69
C ALA A 93 9.31 -8.85 0.37
N LEU A 94 9.45 -7.60 0.01
CA LEU A 94 10.70 -6.96 -0.39
C LEU A 94 11.16 -5.93 0.63
N GLY A 95 12.48 -5.76 0.73
CA GLY A 95 13.08 -4.59 1.37
C GLY A 95 12.99 -3.36 0.46
N ALA A 96 13.37 -2.20 0.99
CA ALA A 96 13.29 -0.95 0.24
C ALA A 96 14.12 -1.00 -1.05
N LYS A 97 15.30 -1.56 -0.99
CA LYS A 97 16.21 -1.68 -2.15
C LYS A 97 15.57 -2.44 -3.32
N GLU A 98 14.94 -3.57 -3.04
CA GLU A 98 14.31 -4.43 -4.05
C GLU A 98 12.97 -3.86 -4.53
N MET A 99 12.25 -3.14 -3.67
CA MET A 99 10.94 -2.55 -3.98
C MET A 99 11.05 -1.28 -4.84
N ARG A 100 12.20 -0.60 -4.86
CA ARG A 100 12.38 0.72 -5.46
C ARG A 100 11.85 0.83 -6.90
N SER A 101 12.25 -0.09 -7.78
CA SER A 101 11.84 -0.03 -9.20
C SER A 101 10.32 -0.19 -9.38
N HIS A 102 9.68 -0.95 -8.53
CA HIS A 102 8.23 -1.15 -8.57
C HIS A 102 7.47 0.09 -8.05
N ILE A 103 8.01 0.77 -7.04
CA ILE A 103 7.43 2.04 -6.56
C ILE A 103 7.63 3.14 -7.60
N GLU A 104 8.79 3.20 -8.26
CA GLU A 104 9.03 4.10 -9.38
C GLU A 104 8.00 3.90 -10.50
N GLU A 105 7.83 2.66 -10.98
CA GLU A 105 6.82 2.31 -11.99
C GLU A 105 5.41 2.73 -11.54
N LEU A 106 5.02 2.38 -10.30
CA LEU A 106 3.72 2.74 -9.76
C LEU A 106 3.51 4.25 -9.70
N SER A 107 4.55 5.00 -9.35
CA SER A 107 4.51 6.46 -9.28
C SER A 107 4.20 7.13 -10.62
N GLN A 108 4.57 6.48 -11.73
CA GLN A 108 4.34 6.99 -13.09
C GLN A 108 2.92 6.72 -13.58
N ILE A 109 2.31 5.62 -13.17
CA ILE A 109 0.97 5.20 -13.65
C ILE A 109 -0.16 5.58 -12.71
N ALA A 110 0.10 5.81 -11.41
CA ALA A 110 -0.94 6.03 -10.42
C ALA A 110 -1.55 7.43 -10.52
N SER A 111 -2.88 7.49 -10.66
CA SER A 111 -3.66 8.74 -10.63
C SER A 111 -4.08 9.18 -9.22
N CYS A 112 -3.84 8.37 -8.19
CA CYS A 112 -4.08 8.65 -6.79
C CYS A 112 -2.75 8.74 -6.01
N TYR A 113 -2.80 8.94 -4.69
CA TYR A 113 -1.60 8.92 -3.86
C TYR A 113 -0.91 7.56 -3.93
N VAL A 114 0.43 7.57 -3.79
CA VAL A 114 1.27 6.36 -3.74
C VAL A 114 1.76 6.13 -2.32
N SER A 115 1.54 4.91 -1.81
CA SER A 115 2.01 4.47 -0.49
C SER A 115 3.04 3.34 -0.60
N ALA A 116 4.00 3.29 0.34
CA ALA A 116 5.03 2.28 0.34
C ALA A 116 5.41 1.86 1.76
N TYR A 117 5.35 0.55 2.04
CA TYR A 117 5.66 -0.05 3.33
C TYR A 117 6.60 -1.25 3.14
N PRO A 118 7.91 -1.04 2.87
CA PRO A 118 8.86 -2.12 2.69
C PRO A 118 9.16 -2.83 4.02
N ASN A 119 9.66 -4.06 3.92
CA ASN A 119 10.27 -4.74 5.05
C ASN A 119 11.60 -4.04 5.44
N ALA A 120 12.09 -4.27 6.64
CA ALA A 120 13.42 -3.85 7.08
C ALA A 120 14.51 -4.72 6.43
N GLY A 121 14.64 -4.62 5.11
CA GLY A 121 15.47 -5.48 4.28
C GLY A 121 14.83 -6.83 3.96
N LEU A 122 15.63 -7.79 3.54
CA LEU A 122 15.22 -9.18 3.33
C LEU A 122 15.51 -9.99 4.59
N PRO A 123 14.72 -11.04 4.89
CA PRO A 123 14.99 -11.91 6.02
C PRO A 123 16.31 -12.65 5.83
N ASN A 124 17.09 -12.75 6.90
CA ASN A 124 18.34 -13.53 6.94
C ASN A 124 18.03 -15.04 7.02
N ALA A 125 19.07 -15.88 7.09
CA ALA A 125 18.93 -17.33 7.14
C ALA A 125 18.12 -17.85 8.37
N MET A 126 18.00 -17.04 9.42
CA MET A 126 17.23 -17.34 10.63
C MET A 126 15.80 -16.76 10.56
N GLY A 127 15.45 -16.05 9.46
CA GLY A 127 14.15 -15.38 9.29
C GLY A 127 14.06 -14.03 10.00
N GLU A 128 15.19 -13.48 10.49
CA GLU A 128 15.25 -12.18 11.15
C GLU A 128 15.56 -11.06 10.15
N TYR A 129 15.26 -9.83 10.55
CA TYR A 129 15.47 -8.64 9.72
C TYR A 129 16.59 -7.80 10.34
N ASP A 130 17.65 -7.56 9.56
CA ASP A 130 18.90 -6.94 10.04
C ASP A 130 19.09 -5.50 9.53
N GLU A 131 18.16 -4.97 8.70
CA GLU A 131 18.27 -3.60 8.22
C GLU A 131 17.99 -2.61 9.36
N GLU A 132 18.96 -1.71 9.56
CA GLU A 132 18.92 -0.74 10.66
C GLU A 132 17.97 0.43 10.37
N PRO A 133 17.38 1.07 11.41
CA PRO A 133 16.41 2.17 11.26
C PRO A 133 16.86 3.30 10.35
N HIS A 134 18.13 3.72 10.43
CA HIS A 134 18.68 4.80 9.61
C HIS A 134 18.78 4.42 8.12
N GLN A 135 19.04 3.15 7.83
CA GLN A 135 19.14 2.65 6.46
C GLN A 135 17.77 2.67 5.78
N THR A 136 16.73 2.14 6.46
CA THR A 136 15.34 2.20 5.97
C THR A 136 14.91 3.65 5.78
N GLY A 137 15.20 4.53 6.74
CA GLY A 137 14.91 5.96 6.64
C GLY A 137 15.54 6.61 5.41
N HIS A 138 16.80 6.29 5.12
CA HIS A 138 17.54 6.82 3.98
C HIS A 138 16.94 6.38 2.63
N PHE A 139 16.57 5.11 2.47
CA PHE A 139 15.92 4.64 1.26
C PHE A 139 14.59 5.37 0.99
N LEU A 140 13.77 5.54 2.01
CA LEU A 140 12.49 6.22 1.85
C LEU A 140 12.65 7.74 1.64
N GLU A 141 13.68 8.34 2.19
CA GLU A 141 14.08 9.72 1.89
C GLU A 141 14.42 9.90 0.40
N GLU A 142 15.20 8.97 -0.16
CA GLU A 142 15.54 8.96 -1.59
C GLU A 142 14.27 8.92 -2.45
N TRP A 143 13.35 8.00 -2.18
CA TRP A 143 12.09 7.90 -2.92
C TRP A 143 11.22 9.15 -2.81
N ALA A 144 11.20 9.76 -1.62
CA ALA A 144 10.48 11.00 -1.41
C ALA A 144 11.10 12.16 -2.20
N LYS A 145 12.44 12.28 -2.24
CA LYS A 145 13.17 13.28 -3.02
C LYS A 145 12.96 13.12 -4.52
N GLU A 146 12.85 11.89 -4.99
CA GLU A 146 12.56 11.59 -6.40
C GLU A 146 11.08 11.75 -6.77
N GLY A 147 10.23 12.04 -5.79
CA GLY A 147 8.81 12.26 -6.03
C GLY A 147 8.01 10.98 -6.30
N PHE A 148 8.42 9.84 -5.76
CA PHE A 148 7.73 8.56 -5.98
C PHE A 148 6.57 8.32 -5.03
N VAL A 149 6.59 8.91 -3.84
CA VAL A 149 5.69 8.53 -2.75
C VAL A 149 4.98 9.73 -2.10
N ASN A 150 3.80 9.46 -1.54
CA ASN A 150 3.03 10.39 -0.74
C ASN A 150 2.92 9.93 0.71
N ILE A 151 2.89 8.62 0.93
CA ILE A 151 2.69 7.98 2.23
C ILE A 151 3.76 6.90 2.38
N VAL A 152 4.46 6.92 3.51
CA VAL A 152 5.53 5.96 3.78
C VAL A 152 5.40 5.36 5.17
N GLY A 153 5.90 4.17 5.31
CA GLY A 153 5.95 3.42 6.55
C GLY A 153 6.82 2.18 6.41
N GLY A 154 6.51 1.15 7.16
CA GLY A 154 7.23 -0.11 7.10
C GLY A 154 6.32 -1.31 7.35
N CYS A 155 6.80 -2.50 6.95
CA CYS A 155 6.13 -3.78 7.18
C CYS A 155 7.00 -4.68 8.06
N CYS A 156 7.25 -5.91 7.68
CA CYS A 156 7.98 -6.88 8.51
C CYS A 156 9.37 -6.38 8.92
N GLY A 157 9.74 -6.64 10.17
CA GLY A 157 11.02 -6.24 10.74
C GLY A 157 11.13 -4.78 11.17
N ASN A 158 10.21 -3.91 10.76
CA ASN A 158 10.22 -2.51 11.19
C ASN A 158 9.76 -2.38 12.65
N THR A 159 10.57 -1.68 13.44
CA THR A 159 10.29 -1.33 14.84
C THR A 159 9.80 0.11 14.95
N PRO A 160 9.31 0.56 16.13
CA PRO A 160 9.01 1.98 16.35
C PRO A 160 10.17 2.91 16.02
N ASP A 161 11.41 2.44 16.17
CA ASP A 161 12.60 3.23 15.85
C ASP A 161 12.80 3.41 14.35
N HIS A 162 12.52 2.37 13.55
CA HIS A 162 12.46 2.49 12.09
C HIS A 162 11.45 3.56 11.67
N ILE A 163 10.24 3.52 12.20
CA ILE A 163 9.19 4.51 11.87
C ILE A 163 9.61 5.93 12.27
N ARG A 164 10.28 6.08 13.40
CA ARG A 164 10.81 7.38 13.84
C ARG A 164 11.84 7.92 12.85
N HIS A 165 12.79 7.10 12.41
CA HIS A 165 13.79 7.46 11.41
C HIS A 165 13.14 7.81 10.06
N ILE A 166 12.22 6.99 9.57
CA ILE A 166 11.45 7.27 8.34
C ILE A 166 10.80 8.66 8.44
N ALA A 167 10.05 8.91 9.52
CA ALA A 167 9.36 10.18 9.72
C ALA A 167 10.32 11.37 9.77
N GLN A 168 11.48 11.23 10.41
CA GLN A 168 12.50 12.28 10.48
C GLN A 168 13.10 12.59 9.11
N HIS A 169 13.36 11.57 8.31
CA HIS A 169 13.98 11.70 6.99
C HIS A 169 13.04 12.37 5.96
N VAL A 170 11.74 12.08 6.01
CA VAL A 170 10.81 12.55 4.97
C VAL A 170 10.05 13.82 5.31
N ARG A 171 9.99 14.24 6.57
CA ARG A 171 9.09 15.31 7.06
C ARG A 171 9.20 16.67 6.37
N THR A 172 10.35 16.96 5.74
CA THR A 172 10.62 18.25 5.08
C THR A 172 10.60 18.13 3.56
N ILE A 173 10.32 16.96 3.02
CA ILE A 173 10.34 16.71 1.59
C ILE A 173 8.94 16.90 1.03
N THR A 174 8.86 17.57 -0.12
CA THR A 174 7.58 17.74 -0.83
C THR A 174 7.06 16.40 -1.31
N PRO A 175 5.81 16.04 -1.01
CA PRO A 175 5.23 14.79 -1.48
C PRO A 175 5.12 14.74 -3.01
N ARG A 176 4.97 13.52 -3.54
CA ARG A 176 4.68 13.30 -4.96
C ARG A 176 3.50 14.15 -5.41
N THR A 177 3.67 14.84 -6.54
CA THR A 177 2.58 15.58 -7.19
C THR A 177 1.64 14.61 -7.90
N LEU A 178 0.34 14.76 -7.68
CA LEU A 178 -0.66 13.98 -8.44
C LEU A 178 -0.65 14.42 -9.90
N PRO A 179 -0.75 13.47 -10.84
CA PRO A 179 -0.88 13.81 -12.24
C PRO A 179 -2.18 14.60 -12.48
N VAL A 180 -2.12 15.59 -13.34
CA VAL A 180 -3.32 16.30 -13.81
C VAL A 180 -4.05 15.36 -14.75
N VAL A 181 -5.21 14.87 -14.32
CA VAL A 181 -6.09 14.08 -15.20
C VAL A 181 -6.77 15.08 -16.13
N GLU A 182 -6.30 15.17 -17.38
CA GLU A 182 -7.07 15.85 -18.42
C GLU A 182 -8.38 15.09 -18.61
N THR A 183 -9.48 15.68 -18.15
CA THR A 183 -10.81 15.18 -18.48
C THR A 183 -10.99 15.39 -19.98
N ALA A 184 -10.82 14.34 -20.77
CA ALA A 184 -11.25 14.35 -22.17
C ALA A 184 -12.77 14.54 -22.16
N TYR A 185 -13.22 15.70 -22.64
CA TYR A 185 -14.61 16.01 -22.92
C TYR A 185 -15.06 15.27 -24.18
#